data_8ae6f0b2105c5ae090ea8aa66e7bd206
#
_entry.id   8ae6f0b2105c5ae090ea8aa66e7bd206
#
_cell.length_a   1.000
_cell.length_b   1.000
_cell.length_c   1.000
_cell.angle_alpha   90.00
_cell.angle_beta   90.00
_cell.angle_gamma   90.00
#
_symmetry.space_group_name_H-M   'P 1'
#
loop_
_entity.id
_entity.type
_entity.pdbx_description
1 polymer ?
#
loop_
_entity_poly.entity_id
_entity_poly.type
_entity_poly.pdbx_seq_one_letter_code
_entity_poly.pdbx_strand_id
1 'polypeptide(L)'
;MENIAPALLEWFYRNQRILPFRTDPSPYHVWLSEIMLQQTRVSAALPYYEHFLAALPDIPALAACEEEKLHKLWEGLGYYSRVRNLQKAARIVCEEYGGELPADYDALRALPGIGDYTAGAIASISFGLAVPAVDGNVLRVFSRLYNDSGVITEPGVKKAFTARVMEHQPPEKAGDYNQALMELGALVCLPNGAPLCGQCPLAALCAARAAGTMLELPRKAAPKARRVEPVTVVLAEDAEGRFLLQQRPGKGLLAGLWQPLLWEGEALSAGEVLARLEELGLGCAGAEALPEAKHIFSHIEWRMKGYAVRVGAVYAPAGCVWASREQMQDEYTLPGAFKAYRKRMGL
;
A
#
# COMPACT_ATOMS: atom_id res chain seq x y z
N MET A 1 -10.87 25.08 23.02
CA MET A 1 -11.86 23.97 22.91
C MET A 1 -11.69 23.09 24.13
N GLU A 2 -12.79 22.51 24.64
CA GLU A 2 -12.74 21.51 25.71
C GLU A 2 -11.90 20.28 25.28
N ASN A 3 -11.26 19.62 26.27
CA ASN A 3 -10.44 18.43 25.96
C ASN A 3 -11.34 17.28 25.48
N ILE A 4 -11.03 16.78 24.27
CA ILE A 4 -11.80 15.73 23.62
C ILE A 4 -11.44 14.31 24.09
N ALA A 5 -10.30 14.12 24.73
CA ALA A 5 -9.78 12.79 25.06
C ALA A 5 -10.70 11.96 25.96
N PRO A 6 -11.33 12.50 27.01
CA PRO A 6 -12.20 11.68 27.86
C PRO A 6 -13.37 11.03 27.11
N ALA A 7 -14.13 11.83 26.35
CA ALA A 7 -15.27 11.33 25.59
C ALA A 7 -14.85 10.38 24.44
N LEU A 8 -13.71 10.69 23.79
CA LEU A 8 -13.17 9.89 22.70
C LEU A 8 -12.68 8.51 23.20
N LEU A 9 -11.94 8.47 24.31
CA LEU A 9 -11.41 7.23 24.88
C LEU A 9 -12.53 6.34 25.45
N GLU A 10 -13.51 6.92 26.13
CA GLU A 10 -14.68 6.16 26.61
C GLU A 10 -15.42 5.48 25.44
N TRP A 11 -15.63 6.22 24.36
CA TRP A 11 -16.23 5.67 23.13
C TRP A 11 -15.34 4.57 22.54
N PHE A 12 -14.03 4.79 22.43
CA PHE A 12 -13.09 3.84 21.85
C PHE A 12 -13.09 2.50 22.56
N TYR A 13 -13.00 2.49 23.88
CA TYR A 13 -12.99 1.24 24.66
C TYR A 13 -14.27 0.41 24.51
N ARG A 14 -15.41 1.05 24.18
CA ARG A 14 -16.68 0.36 23.93
C ARG A 14 -16.90 -0.09 22.48
N ASN A 15 -16.23 0.57 21.52
CA ASN A 15 -16.58 0.43 20.10
C ASN A 15 -15.43 -0.01 19.21
N GLN A 16 -14.22 -0.12 19.74
CA GLN A 16 -13.05 -0.51 18.92
C GLN A 16 -13.22 -1.90 18.32
N ARG A 17 -12.80 -2.06 17.07
CA ARG A 17 -12.73 -3.37 16.42
C ARG A 17 -11.65 -4.23 17.08
N ILE A 18 -11.94 -5.51 17.29
CA ILE A 18 -10.95 -6.50 17.69
C ILE A 18 -10.11 -6.84 16.47
N LEU A 19 -8.82 -6.49 16.51
CA LEU A 19 -7.88 -6.69 15.42
C LEU A 19 -6.60 -7.35 15.96
N PRO A 20 -5.96 -8.30 15.25
CA PRO A 20 -4.81 -9.04 15.76
C PRO A 20 -3.68 -8.13 16.28
N PHE A 21 -3.35 -7.08 15.54
CA PHE A 21 -2.33 -6.10 15.90
C PHE A 21 -2.74 -5.12 17.02
N ARG A 22 -3.97 -5.22 17.55
CA ARG A 22 -4.44 -4.54 18.76
C ARG A 22 -4.46 -5.44 19.96
N THR A 23 -4.72 -6.74 19.77
CA THR A 23 -4.70 -7.73 20.86
C THR A 23 -3.27 -8.10 21.26
N ASP A 24 -2.34 -8.04 20.30
CA ASP A 24 -0.90 -8.16 20.53
C ASP A 24 -0.18 -6.97 19.85
N PRO A 25 -0.06 -5.82 20.55
CA PRO A 25 0.52 -4.59 20.01
C PRO A 25 2.05 -4.56 20.12
N SER A 26 2.71 -5.71 19.86
CA SER A 26 4.17 -5.73 19.80
C SER A 26 4.69 -4.79 18.71
N PRO A 27 5.90 -4.22 18.85
CA PRO A 27 6.43 -3.25 17.89
C PRO A 27 6.44 -3.76 16.45
N TYR A 28 6.77 -5.03 16.22
CA TYR A 28 6.77 -5.64 14.90
C TYR A 28 5.34 -5.76 14.33
N HIS A 29 4.38 -6.19 15.14
CA HIS A 29 2.98 -6.35 14.74
C HIS A 29 2.34 -5.02 14.37
N VAL A 30 2.56 -3.99 15.18
CA VAL A 30 2.08 -2.63 14.88
C VAL A 30 2.75 -2.10 13.61
N TRP A 31 4.07 -2.20 13.49
CA TRP A 31 4.79 -1.76 12.31
C TRP A 31 4.28 -2.43 11.02
N LEU A 32 4.20 -3.76 11.02
CA LEU A 32 3.71 -4.53 9.87
C LEU A 32 2.29 -4.10 9.48
N SER A 33 1.37 -4.03 10.45
CA SER A 33 -0.01 -3.62 10.19
C SER A 33 -0.09 -2.21 9.62
N GLU A 34 0.65 -1.25 10.17
CA GLU A 34 0.67 0.13 9.69
C GLU A 34 1.15 0.24 8.24
N ILE A 35 2.18 -0.53 7.87
CA ILE A 35 2.66 -0.57 6.49
C ILE A 35 1.64 -1.25 5.56
N MET A 36 1.01 -2.34 5.97
CA MET A 36 -0.01 -3.03 5.17
C MET A 36 -1.27 -2.19 4.97
N LEU A 37 -1.68 -1.43 5.98
CA LEU A 37 -2.87 -0.59 5.94
C LEU A 37 -2.69 0.71 5.16
N GLN A 38 -1.47 1.08 4.76
CA GLN A 38 -1.28 2.22 3.85
C GLN A 38 -2.03 1.99 2.54
N GLN A 39 -3.08 2.77 2.29
CA GLN A 39 -3.95 2.70 1.10
C GLN A 39 -4.66 1.35 0.91
N THR A 40 -4.72 0.49 1.94
CA THR A 40 -5.41 -0.80 1.92
C THR A 40 -6.45 -0.83 3.05
N ARG A 41 -7.64 -1.32 2.76
CA ARG A 41 -8.70 -1.48 3.79
C ARG A 41 -8.34 -2.61 4.75
N VAL A 42 -8.71 -2.48 6.01
CA VAL A 42 -8.45 -3.48 7.06
C VAL A 42 -8.93 -4.88 6.64
N SER A 43 -10.17 -5.00 6.15
CA SER A 43 -10.72 -6.29 5.72
C SER A 43 -9.96 -6.97 4.59
N ALA A 44 -9.30 -6.18 3.72
CA ALA A 44 -8.47 -6.70 2.65
C ALA A 44 -7.04 -7.04 3.12
N ALA A 45 -6.53 -6.33 4.13
CA ALA A 45 -5.17 -6.53 4.64
C ALA A 45 -5.06 -7.70 5.63
N LEU A 46 -6.11 -7.99 6.42
CA LEU A 46 -6.06 -9.01 7.47
C LEU A 46 -5.56 -10.39 7.01
N PRO A 47 -6.07 -11.00 5.92
CA PRO A 47 -5.57 -12.30 5.47
C PRO A 47 -4.07 -12.28 5.10
N TYR A 48 -3.60 -11.16 4.54
CA TYR A 48 -2.18 -10.97 4.22
C TYR A 48 -1.34 -10.81 5.48
N TYR A 49 -1.84 -10.08 6.47
CA TYR A 49 -1.16 -9.89 7.74
C TYR A 49 -0.94 -11.22 8.47
N GLU A 50 -1.97 -12.05 8.57
CA GLU A 50 -1.90 -13.37 9.20
C GLU A 50 -0.94 -14.30 8.44
N HIS A 51 -1.05 -14.35 7.11
CA HIS A 51 -0.18 -15.18 6.28
C HIS A 51 1.29 -14.72 6.34
N PHE A 52 1.52 -13.41 6.33
CA PHE A 52 2.86 -12.84 6.41
C PHE A 52 3.54 -13.13 7.75
N LEU A 53 2.82 -12.97 8.86
CA LEU A 53 3.34 -13.30 10.20
C LEU A 53 3.61 -14.80 10.38
N ALA A 54 2.77 -15.66 9.80
CA ALA A 54 3.00 -17.11 9.83
C ALA A 54 4.31 -17.50 9.11
N ALA A 55 4.65 -16.78 8.02
CA ALA A 55 5.86 -17.03 7.24
C ALA A 55 7.12 -16.31 7.80
N LEU A 56 6.93 -15.12 8.36
CA LEU A 56 7.97 -14.20 8.83
C LEU A 56 7.57 -13.65 10.21
N PRO A 57 7.73 -14.45 11.28
CA PRO A 57 7.19 -14.15 12.61
C PRO A 57 7.87 -13.01 13.34
N ASP A 58 9.07 -12.61 12.93
CA ASP A 58 9.89 -11.60 13.57
C ASP A 58 10.72 -10.79 12.58
N ILE A 59 11.39 -9.76 13.08
CA ILE A 59 12.22 -8.86 12.28
C ILE A 59 13.45 -9.58 11.68
N PRO A 60 14.16 -10.46 12.39
CA PRO A 60 15.24 -11.27 11.80
C PRO A 60 14.77 -12.14 10.62
N ALA A 61 13.65 -12.82 10.74
CA ALA A 61 13.08 -13.62 9.66
C ALA A 61 12.75 -12.76 8.43
N LEU A 62 12.16 -11.57 8.64
CA LEU A 62 11.89 -10.61 7.58
C LEU A 62 13.17 -10.09 6.92
N ALA A 63 14.20 -9.77 7.70
CA ALA A 63 15.48 -9.28 7.20
C ALA A 63 16.20 -10.29 6.31
N ALA A 64 16.14 -11.58 6.69
CA ALA A 64 16.78 -12.69 5.99
C ALA A 64 15.97 -13.26 4.81
N CYS A 65 14.71 -12.85 4.65
CA CYS A 65 13.83 -13.40 3.62
C CYS A 65 14.38 -13.12 2.21
N GLU A 66 14.33 -14.12 1.33
CA GLU A 66 14.62 -13.96 -0.10
C GLU A 66 13.61 -13.01 -0.76
N GLU A 67 14.09 -12.18 -1.72
CA GLU A 67 13.29 -11.11 -2.32
C GLU A 67 12.07 -11.65 -3.08
N GLU A 68 12.21 -12.75 -3.82
CA GLU A 68 11.11 -13.40 -4.54
C GLU A 68 10.02 -13.88 -3.57
N LYS A 69 10.40 -14.59 -2.51
CA LYS A 69 9.47 -15.03 -1.46
C LYS A 69 8.78 -13.86 -0.80
N LEU A 70 9.52 -12.79 -0.51
CA LEU A 70 8.96 -11.57 0.10
C LEU A 70 7.93 -10.91 -0.81
N HIS A 71 8.23 -10.78 -2.10
CA HIS A 71 7.30 -10.25 -3.09
C HIS A 71 6.05 -11.13 -3.22
N LYS A 72 6.22 -12.46 -3.14
CA LYS A 72 5.11 -13.41 -3.22
C LYS A 72 4.16 -13.29 -2.03
N LEU A 73 4.68 -13.17 -0.81
CA LEU A 73 3.89 -12.91 0.40
C LEU A 73 3.11 -11.58 0.34
N TRP A 74 3.56 -10.64 -0.49
CA TRP A 74 2.93 -9.33 -0.66
C TRP A 74 2.04 -9.24 -1.91
N GLU A 75 1.97 -10.31 -2.72
CA GLU A 75 1.24 -10.30 -4.00
C GLU A 75 -0.25 -9.99 -3.80
N GLY A 76 -0.74 -8.97 -4.48
CA GLY A 76 -2.13 -8.51 -4.37
C GLY A 76 -2.32 -7.25 -3.53
N LEU A 77 -1.43 -6.94 -2.57
CA LEU A 77 -1.50 -5.71 -1.79
C LEU A 77 -1.09 -4.45 -2.58
N GLY A 78 -0.27 -4.63 -3.63
CA GLY A 78 0.25 -3.51 -4.42
C GLY A 78 1.25 -2.62 -3.67
N TYR A 79 1.71 -1.54 -4.32
CA TYR A 79 2.72 -0.63 -3.75
C TYR A 79 3.92 -1.38 -3.14
N TYR A 80 4.57 -2.22 -3.93
CA TYR A 80 5.66 -3.11 -3.50
C TYR A 80 6.87 -2.40 -2.91
N SER A 81 7.01 -1.08 -3.15
CA SER A 81 8.00 -0.27 -2.44
C SER A 81 7.84 -0.32 -0.91
N ARG A 82 6.61 -0.58 -0.43
CA ARG A 82 6.35 -0.73 1.02
C ARG A 82 7.08 -1.94 1.58
N VAL A 83 6.90 -3.11 0.99
CA VAL A 83 7.54 -4.34 1.49
C VAL A 83 9.05 -4.33 1.30
N ARG A 84 9.55 -3.74 0.20
CA ARG A 84 11.00 -3.55 0.03
C ARG A 84 11.60 -2.63 1.08
N ASN A 85 10.94 -1.51 1.40
CA ASN A 85 11.37 -0.62 2.46
C ASN A 85 11.27 -1.29 3.84
N LEU A 86 10.20 -2.07 4.08
CA LEU A 86 10.01 -2.86 5.29
C LEU A 86 11.21 -3.80 5.51
N GLN A 87 11.65 -4.53 4.50
CA GLN A 87 12.81 -5.41 4.59
C GLN A 87 14.12 -4.65 4.77
N LYS A 88 14.31 -3.54 4.04
CA LYS A 88 15.51 -2.70 4.22
C LYS A 88 15.61 -2.17 5.65
N ALA A 89 14.49 -1.70 6.21
CA ALA A 89 14.44 -1.27 7.60
C ALA A 89 14.69 -2.44 8.56
N ALA A 90 14.14 -3.62 8.29
CA ALA A 90 14.39 -4.82 9.11
C ALA A 90 15.88 -5.19 9.17
N ARG A 91 16.61 -5.08 8.06
CA ARG A 91 18.06 -5.31 8.02
C ARG A 91 18.80 -4.30 8.89
N ILE A 92 18.48 -3.01 8.80
CA ILE A 92 19.06 -1.97 9.65
C ILE A 92 18.74 -2.24 11.13
N VAL A 93 17.51 -2.64 11.45
CA VAL A 93 17.12 -2.97 12.82
C VAL A 93 17.91 -4.16 13.37
N CYS A 94 18.20 -5.17 12.56
CA CYS A 94 19.07 -6.27 12.96
C CYS A 94 20.51 -5.83 13.17
N GLU A 95 21.04 -4.98 12.29
CA GLU A 95 22.44 -4.53 12.33
C GLU A 95 22.72 -3.53 13.45
N GLU A 96 21.81 -2.57 13.69
CA GLU A 96 22.03 -1.43 14.57
C GLU A 96 21.30 -1.54 15.92
N TYR A 97 20.18 -2.30 15.98
CA TYR A 97 19.32 -2.39 17.15
C TYR A 97 19.09 -3.82 17.67
N GLY A 98 19.92 -4.78 17.24
CA GLY A 98 19.84 -6.16 17.75
C GLY A 98 18.58 -6.93 17.37
N GLY A 99 17.86 -6.51 16.32
CA GLY A 99 16.64 -7.17 15.84
C GLY A 99 15.34 -6.67 16.49
N GLU A 100 15.39 -5.64 17.33
CA GLU A 100 14.23 -5.03 17.99
C GLU A 100 14.09 -3.55 17.57
N LEU A 101 12.86 -3.08 17.34
CA LEU A 101 12.63 -1.68 17.00
C LEU A 101 13.02 -0.77 18.18
N PRO A 102 13.69 0.38 17.91
CA PRO A 102 14.06 1.32 18.97
C PRO A 102 12.83 2.00 19.58
N ALA A 103 12.81 2.14 20.92
CA ALA A 103 11.79 2.89 21.64
C ALA A 103 12.07 4.41 21.58
N ASP A 104 12.32 4.93 20.39
CA ASP A 104 12.64 6.33 20.12
C ASP A 104 12.00 6.79 18.82
N TYR A 105 11.26 7.90 18.85
CA TYR A 105 10.51 8.41 17.71
C TYR A 105 11.40 8.81 16.53
N ASP A 106 12.52 9.49 16.80
CA ASP A 106 13.40 9.98 15.75
C ASP A 106 14.21 8.83 15.11
N ALA A 107 14.64 7.86 15.92
CA ALA A 107 15.27 6.64 15.43
C ALA A 107 14.31 5.82 14.54
N LEU A 108 13.06 5.64 14.98
CA LEU A 108 12.02 4.99 14.14
C LEU A 108 11.82 5.74 12.82
N ARG A 109 11.75 7.06 12.85
CA ARG A 109 11.52 7.91 11.69
C ARG A 109 12.69 7.88 10.69
N ALA A 110 13.89 7.59 11.15
CA ALA A 110 15.08 7.46 10.29
C ALA A 110 15.07 6.16 9.46
N LEU A 111 14.27 5.16 9.82
CA LEU A 111 14.20 3.88 9.11
C LEU A 111 13.49 4.02 7.77
N PRO A 112 13.93 3.30 6.72
CA PRO A 112 13.32 3.31 5.40
C PRO A 112 11.82 2.99 5.41
N GLY A 113 11.01 3.85 4.82
CA GLY A 113 9.56 3.65 4.72
C GLY A 113 8.76 4.02 5.97
N ILE A 114 9.41 4.45 7.04
CA ILE A 114 8.77 4.94 8.27
C ILE A 114 8.78 6.47 8.25
N GLY A 115 7.61 7.06 8.04
CA GLY A 115 7.40 8.51 8.14
C GLY A 115 6.85 8.92 9.51
N ASP A 116 6.59 10.23 9.69
CA ASP A 116 6.07 10.80 10.95
C ASP A 116 4.87 10.03 11.51
N TYR A 117 3.91 9.65 10.65
CA TYR A 117 2.73 8.91 11.05
C TYR A 117 3.07 7.51 11.59
N THR A 118 3.82 6.71 10.81
CA THR A 118 4.15 5.33 11.19
C THR A 118 5.05 5.30 12.42
N ALA A 119 6.02 6.22 12.51
CA ALA A 119 6.85 6.38 13.72
C ALA A 119 5.98 6.73 14.94
N GLY A 120 5.04 7.67 14.78
CA GLY A 120 4.11 8.04 15.85
C GLY A 120 3.20 6.89 16.28
N ALA A 121 2.70 6.10 15.34
CA ALA A 121 1.88 4.92 15.66
C ALA A 121 2.68 3.87 16.45
N ILE A 122 3.85 3.46 15.97
CA ILE A 122 4.71 2.49 16.66
C ILE A 122 5.11 3.02 18.04
N ALA A 123 5.63 4.25 18.10
CA ALA A 123 6.13 4.85 19.34
C ALA A 123 5.03 4.98 20.40
N SER A 124 3.83 5.40 20.02
CA SER A 124 2.75 5.58 20.99
C SER A 124 2.04 4.28 21.37
N ILE A 125 1.79 3.40 20.38
CA ILE A 125 1.00 2.18 20.62
C ILE A 125 1.84 1.10 21.31
N SER A 126 3.07 0.87 20.84
CA SER A 126 3.92 -0.20 21.37
C SER A 126 4.82 0.23 22.51
N PHE A 127 5.25 1.50 22.54
CA PHE A 127 6.19 1.99 23.55
C PHE A 127 5.58 3.01 24.52
N GLY A 128 4.32 3.41 24.32
CA GLY A 128 3.63 4.36 25.20
C GLY A 128 4.17 5.80 25.15
N LEU A 129 4.96 6.15 24.14
CA LEU A 129 5.52 7.49 24.02
C LEU A 129 4.45 8.52 23.66
N ALA A 130 4.47 9.67 24.29
CA ALA A 130 3.50 10.75 24.08
C ALA A 130 3.80 11.52 22.78
N VAL A 131 3.58 10.86 21.65
CA VAL A 131 3.79 11.40 20.30
C VAL A 131 2.53 11.18 19.43
N PRO A 132 2.26 12.06 18.45
CA PRO A 132 1.07 11.98 17.63
C PRO A 132 1.24 11.00 16.48
N ALA A 133 0.14 10.32 16.10
CA ALA A 133 0.02 9.57 14.85
C ALA A 133 -1.09 10.18 13.97
N VAL A 134 -0.70 11.08 13.07
CA VAL A 134 -1.65 11.88 12.28
C VAL A 134 -1.73 11.36 10.85
N ASP A 135 -2.77 10.57 10.57
CA ASP A 135 -3.11 10.05 9.25
C ASP A 135 -4.22 10.88 8.56
N GLY A 136 -4.66 10.43 7.39
CA GLY A 136 -5.76 11.07 6.68
C GLY A 136 -7.11 11.03 7.42
N ASN A 137 -7.33 10.05 8.32
CA ASN A 137 -8.52 10.00 9.16
C ASN A 137 -8.48 11.07 10.23
N VAL A 138 -7.35 11.20 10.92
CA VAL A 138 -7.12 12.21 11.96
C VAL A 138 -7.24 13.62 11.36
N LEU A 139 -6.61 13.88 10.22
CA LEU A 139 -6.72 15.17 9.54
C LEU A 139 -8.17 15.50 9.19
N ARG A 140 -8.97 14.54 8.72
CA ARG A 140 -10.39 14.73 8.45
C ARG A 140 -11.20 15.01 9.71
N VAL A 141 -10.97 14.26 10.77
CA VAL A 141 -11.64 14.47 12.06
C VAL A 141 -11.36 15.87 12.57
N PHE A 142 -10.12 16.31 12.60
CA PHE A 142 -9.72 17.62 13.09
C PHE A 142 -10.17 18.77 12.19
N SER A 143 -10.15 18.60 10.85
CA SER A 143 -10.72 19.57 9.92
C SER A 143 -12.20 19.83 10.23
N ARG A 144 -12.98 18.77 10.48
CA ARG A 144 -14.40 18.89 10.82
C ARG A 144 -14.62 19.37 12.25
N LEU A 145 -13.85 18.87 13.21
CA LEU A 145 -13.98 19.26 14.61
C LEU A 145 -13.81 20.77 14.81
N TYR A 146 -12.83 21.36 14.12
CA TYR A 146 -12.53 22.79 14.19
C TYR A 146 -13.20 23.62 13.08
N ASN A 147 -13.95 23.00 12.17
CA ASN A 147 -14.49 23.63 10.96
C ASN A 147 -13.43 24.37 10.15
N ASP A 148 -12.24 23.75 10.04
CA ASP A 148 -11.08 24.35 9.40
C ASP A 148 -11.01 23.94 7.92
N SER A 149 -11.13 24.94 7.03
CA SER A 149 -11.12 24.77 5.58
C SER A 149 -9.74 24.77 4.95
N GLY A 150 -8.67 24.74 5.74
CA GLY A 150 -7.31 24.59 5.25
C GLY A 150 -7.14 23.31 4.43
N VAL A 151 -6.32 23.37 3.37
CA VAL A 151 -6.06 22.23 2.50
C VAL A 151 -5.15 21.25 3.23
N ILE A 152 -5.68 20.11 3.66
CA ILE A 152 -4.98 19.15 4.54
C ILE A 152 -3.71 18.53 3.95
N THR A 153 -3.48 18.69 2.64
CA THR A 153 -2.25 18.25 1.97
C THR A 153 -1.12 19.27 2.05
N GLU A 154 -1.39 20.49 2.53
CA GLU A 154 -0.37 21.53 2.73
C GLU A 154 0.42 21.29 4.03
N PRO A 155 1.77 21.33 3.98
CA PRO A 155 2.62 21.04 5.15
C PRO A 155 2.29 21.93 6.37
N GLY A 156 2.00 23.21 6.15
CA GLY A 156 1.64 24.16 7.22
C GLY A 156 0.34 23.79 7.92
N VAL A 157 -0.67 23.38 7.16
CA VAL A 157 -1.98 22.94 7.69
C VAL A 157 -1.81 21.62 8.46
N LYS A 158 -1.04 20.67 7.90
CA LYS A 158 -0.75 19.41 8.60
C LYS A 158 -0.04 19.65 9.93
N LYS A 159 0.97 20.53 9.95
CA LYS A 159 1.69 20.90 11.18
C LYS A 159 0.75 21.52 12.23
N ALA A 160 -0.14 22.43 11.82
CA ALA A 160 -1.11 23.05 12.71
C ALA A 160 -2.09 22.01 13.31
N PHE A 161 -2.59 21.07 12.49
CA PHE A 161 -3.45 19.99 13.00
C PHE A 161 -2.70 19.04 13.93
N THR A 162 -1.45 18.72 13.63
CA THR A 162 -0.61 17.90 14.53
C THR A 162 -0.47 18.57 15.90
N ALA A 163 -0.23 19.88 15.96
CA ALA A 163 -0.18 20.61 17.23
C ALA A 163 -1.52 20.53 17.99
N ARG A 164 -2.66 20.70 17.31
CA ARG A 164 -3.99 20.56 17.94
C ARG A 164 -4.26 19.13 18.43
N VAL A 165 -3.78 18.10 17.74
CA VAL A 165 -3.87 16.70 18.20
C VAL A 165 -3.13 16.55 19.52
N MET A 166 -1.91 17.09 19.61
CA MET A 166 -1.09 17.04 20.81
C MET A 166 -1.69 17.80 22.02
N GLU A 167 -2.40 18.93 21.78
CA GLU A 167 -3.08 19.68 22.84
C GLU A 167 -4.11 18.86 23.61
N HIS A 168 -4.68 17.81 22.99
CA HIS A 168 -5.69 16.95 23.59
C HIS A 168 -5.15 15.57 24.00
N GLN A 169 -3.93 15.21 23.61
CA GLN A 169 -3.38 13.89 23.85
C GLN A 169 -2.99 13.71 25.33
N PRO A 170 -3.59 12.74 26.05
CA PRO A 170 -3.15 12.39 27.40
C PRO A 170 -1.84 11.59 27.30
N PRO A 171 -0.74 12.06 27.94
CA PRO A 171 0.56 11.41 27.81
C PRO A 171 0.57 9.92 28.19
N GLU A 172 -0.16 9.55 29.22
CA GLU A 172 -0.24 8.18 29.74
C GLU A 172 -1.12 7.24 28.92
N LYS A 173 -1.86 7.77 27.94
CA LYS A 173 -2.76 7.03 27.04
C LYS A 173 -2.59 7.43 25.57
N ALA A 174 -1.38 7.81 25.20
CA ALA A 174 -1.08 8.34 23.86
C ALA A 174 -1.43 7.33 22.75
N GLY A 175 -1.09 6.05 22.94
CA GLY A 175 -1.41 4.98 21.99
C GLY A 175 -2.91 4.77 21.81
N ASP A 176 -3.66 4.70 22.91
CA ASP A 176 -5.12 4.54 22.86
C ASP A 176 -5.79 5.76 22.19
N TYR A 177 -5.31 6.96 22.51
CA TYR A 177 -5.84 8.20 21.92
C TYR A 177 -5.60 8.26 20.42
N ASN A 178 -4.40 7.92 19.95
CA ASN A 178 -4.11 7.87 18.51
C ASN A 178 -4.97 6.82 17.81
N GLN A 179 -5.10 5.62 18.38
CA GLN A 179 -5.98 4.58 17.83
C GLN A 179 -7.45 5.03 17.84
N ALA A 180 -7.92 5.69 18.89
CA ALA A 180 -9.29 6.17 18.99
C ALA A 180 -9.63 7.21 17.91
N LEU A 181 -8.70 8.12 17.57
CA LEU A 181 -8.86 9.08 16.48
C LEU A 181 -8.98 8.38 15.12
N MET A 182 -8.09 7.42 14.85
CA MET A 182 -8.15 6.62 13.61
C MET A 182 -9.45 5.84 13.50
N GLU A 183 -9.88 5.19 14.60
CA GLU A 183 -11.10 4.39 14.65
C GLU A 183 -12.36 5.27 14.48
N LEU A 184 -12.40 6.43 15.12
CA LEU A 184 -13.47 7.41 14.92
C LEU A 184 -13.57 7.84 13.45
N GLY A 185 -12.43 8.07 12.81
CA GLY A 185 -12.37 8.37 11.38
C GLY A 185 -12.86 7.21 10.51
N ALA A 186 -12.52 5.98 10.87
CA ALA A 186 -12.88 4.79 10.09
C ALA A 186 -14.35 4.40 10.23
N LEU A 187 -14.95 4.55 11.41
CA LEU A 187 -16.27 4.03 11.73
C LEU A 187 -17.39 5.07 11.76
N VAL A 188 -17.07 6.30 12.12
CA VAL A 188 -18.08 7.34 12.41
C VAL A 188 -17.91 8.57 11.52
N CYS A 189 -16.73 9.18 11.53
CA CYS A 189 -16.44 10.39 10.76
C CYS A 189 -16.01 10.03 9.34
N LEU A 190 -16.88 9.40 8.56
CA LEU A 190 -16.61 8.77 7.27
C LEU A 190 -16.09 9.73 6.21
N PRO A 191 -15.20 9.26 5.28
CA PRO A 191 -14.63 10.10 4.23
C PRO A 191 -15.58 10.39 3.07
N ASN A 192 -16.50 9.46 2.81
CA ASN A 192 -17.42 9.50 1.68
C ASN A 192 -18.87 9.44 2.19
N GLY A 193 -19.74 10.32 1.65
CA GLY A 193 -21.11 10.43 2.11
C GLY A 193 -21.26 11.12 3.45
N ALA A 194 -22.45 11.03 4.05
CA ALA A 194 -22.73 11.64 5.33
C ALA A 194 -22.02 10.91 6.48
N PRO A 195 -21.27 11.62 7.33
CA PRO A 195 -20.72 11.02 8.55
C PRO A 195 -21.82 10.69 9.55
N LEU A 196 -21.59 9.69 10.39
CA LEU A 196 -22.55 9.19 11.39
C LEU A 196 -22.53 10.09 12.65
N CYS A 197 -22.82 11.38 12.49
CA CYS A 197 -22.71 12.40 13.55
C CYS A 197 -23.59 12.09 14.79
N GLY A 198 -24.69 11.35 14.63
CA GLY A 198 -25.54 10.92 15.74
C GLY A 198 -24.88 9.91 16.67
N GLN A 199 -23.85 9.21 16.21
CA GLN A 199 -23.07 8.22 16.97
C GLN A 199 -21.71 8.75 17.42
N CYS A 200 -21.40 10.02 17.07
CA CYS A 200 -20.09 10.61 17.33
C CYS A 200 -19.94 11.08 18.78
N PRO A 201 -18.94 10.60 19.52
CA PRO A 201 -18.70 11.06 20.90
C PRO A 201 -18.34 12.54 20.98
N LEU A 202 -17.89 13.13 19.87
CA LEU A 202 -17.47 14.52 19.78
C LEU A 202 -18.53 15.42 19.11
N ALA A 203 -19.75 14.91 18.94
CA ALA A 203 -20.80 15.62 18.20
C ALA A 203 -21.15 17.00 18.78
N ALA A 204 -21.15 17.14 20.10
CA ALA A 204 -21.45 18.39 20.79
C ALA A 204 -20.35 19.46 20.61
N LEU A 205 -19.10 19.02 20.41
CA LEU A 205 -17.93 19.88 20.26
C LEU A 205 -17.59 20.18 18.79
N CYS A 206 -18.27 19.52 17.85
CA CYS A 206 -17.91 19.59 16.44
C CYS A 206 -18.44 20.86 15.75
N ALA A 207 -17.53 21.79 15.45
CA ALA A 207 -17.88 23.07 14.82
C ALA A 207 -18.43 22.89 13.39
N ALA A 208 -17.94 21.92 12.59
CA ALA A 208 -18.51 21.67 11.27
C ALA A 208 -19.94 21.10 11.35
N ARG A 209 -20.24 20.28 12.36
CA ARG A 209 -21.62 19.81 12.59
C ARG A 209 -22.54 20.98 12.94
N ALA A 210 -22.12 21.84 13.84
CA ALA A 210 -22.90 23.04 14.23
C ALA A 210 -23.15 23.98 13.02
N ALA A 211 -22.16 24.11 12.12
CA ALA A 211 -22.26 24.94 10.92
C ALA A 211 -22.89 24.20 9.70
N GLY A 212 -23.13 22.89 9.74
CA GLY A 212 -23.66 22.14 8.62
C GLY A 212 -22.67 21.84 7.49
N THR A 213 -21.36 22.06 7.71
CA THR A 213 -20.30 22.01 6.67
C THR A 213 -19.53 20.68 6.59
N MET A 214 -19.99 19.63 7.27
CA MET A 214 -19.26 18.34 7.37
C MET A 214 -18.93 17.72 6.01
N LEU A 215 -19.76 17.94 5.00
CA LEU A 215 -19.58 17.37 3.66
C LEU A 215 -18.56 18.16 2.81
N GLU A 216 -18.27 19.38 3.19
CA GLU A 216 -17.29 20.24 2.52
C GLU A 216 -15.86 20.00 2.99
N LEU A 217 -15.72 19.29 4.12
CA LEU A 217 -14.44 19.05 4.80
C LEU A 217 -14.07 17.55 4.85
N PRO A 218 -12.77 17.22 4.78
CA PRO A 218 -11.63 18.13 4.65
C PRO A 218 -11.45 18.63 3.22
N ARG A 219 -10.86 19.80 3.03
CA ARG A 219 -10.41 20.25 1.71
C ARG A 219 -9.08 19.58 1.33
N LYS A 220 -8.98 19.15 0.08
CA LYS A 220 -7.79 18.55 -0.50
C LYS A 220 -7.40 19.30 -1.77
N ALA A 221 -6.10 19.35 -2.06
CA ALA A 221 -5.66 19.85 -3.37
C ALA A 221 -6.25 18.97 -4.49
N ALA A 222 -6.55 19.60 -5.62
CA ALA A 222 -6.99 18.87 -6.80
C ALA A 222 -5.93 17.82 -7.19
N PRO A 223 -6.32 16.58 -7.51
CA PRO A 223 -5.38 15.56 -7.95
C PRO A 223 -4.71 16.03 -9.25
N LYS A 224 -3.40 15.82 -9.35
CA LYS A 224 -2.67 16.06 -10.59
C LYS A 224 -3.18 15.11 -11.68
N ALA A 225 -3.25 15.60 -12.92
CA ALA A 225 -3.60 14.76 -14.06
C ALA A 225 -2.58 13.61 -14.19
N ARG A 226 -3.08 12.40 -14.46
CA ARG A 226 -2.23 11.25 -14.74
C ARG A 226 -1.69 11.33 -16.15
N ARG A 227 -0.44 10.93 -16.35
CA ARG A 227 0.11 10.69 -17.68
C ARG A 227 -0.54 9.42 -18.23
N VAL A 228 -1.10 9.49 -19.42
CA VAL A 228 -1.60 8.33 -20.15
C VAL A 228 -0.48 7.80 -21.03
N GLU A 229 -0.20 6.51 -20.94
CA GLU A 229 0.91 5.85 -21.60
C GLU A 229 0.42 4.60 -22.34
N PRO A 230 0.62 4.53 -23.66
CA PRO A 230 0.34 3.31 -24.41
C PRO A 230 1.34 2.23 -24.02
N VAL A 231 0.88 0.99 -23.99
CA VAL A 231 1.73 -0.15 -23.63
C VAL A 231 1.33 -1.35 -24.46
N THR A 232 2.30 -2.06 -25.02
CA THR A 232 2.07 -3.34 -25.69
C THR A 232 2.48 -4.47 -24.76
N VAL A 233 1.58 -5.42 -24.51
CA VAL A 233 1.78 -6.62 -23.69
C VAL A 233 1.76 -7.85 -24.57
N VAL A 234 2.75 -8.73 -24.47
CA VAL A 234 2.79 -9.98 -25.22
C VAL A 234 2.87 -11.19 -24.31
N LEU A 235 1.89 -12.06 -24.45
CA LEU A 235 1.85 -13.38 -23.81
C LEU A 235 2.48 -14.39 -24.79
N ALA A 236 3.78 -14.64 -24.63
CA ALA A 236 4.49 -15.64 -25.41
C ALA A 236 4.40 -16.99 -24.70
N GLU A 237 3.77 -17.99 -25.35
CA GLU A 237 3.56 -19.35 -24.88
C GLU A 237 4.42 -20.31 -25.71
N ASP A 238 5.18 -21.20 -25.07
CA ASP A 238 5.96 -22.23 -25.73
C ASP A 238 5.14 -23.52 -25.99
N ALA A 239 5.78 -24.53 -26.55
CA ALA A 239 5.14 -25.81 -26.89
C ALA A 239 4.71 -26.61 -25.64
N GLU A 240 5.37 -26.38 -24.50
CA GLU A 240 5.06 -26.99 -23.21
C GLU A 240 3.99 -26.24 -22.42
N GLY A 241 3.46 -25.11 -22.96
CA GLY A 241 2.44 -24.28 -22.30
C GLY A 241 3.00 -23.38 -21.19
N ARG A 242 4.33 -23.13 -21.19
CA ARG A 242 4.99 -22.17 -20.32
C ARG A 242 4.90 -20.76 -20.92
N PHE A 243 4.85 -19.76 -20.09
CA PHE A 243 4.85 -18.35 -20.51
C PHE A 243 6.19 -17.69 -20.29
N LEU A 244 6.62 -16.88 -21.26
CA LEU A 244 7.82 -16.09 -21.11
C LEU A 244 7.53 -14.88 -20.21
N LEU A 245 8.23 -14.84 -19.09
CA LEU A 245 8.21 -13.71 -18.15
C LEU A 245 9.53 -12.95 -18.22
N GLN A 246 9.45 -11.64 -18.15
CA GLN A 246 10.56 -10.71 -18.06
C GLN A 246 10.63 -10.11 -16.67
N GLN A 247 11.80 -10.07 -16.06
CA GLN A 247 11.98 -9.36 -14.81
C GLN A 247 12.17 -7.86 -15.07
N ARG A 248 11.45 -7.04 -14.33
CA ARG A 248 11.59 -5.58 -14.41
C ARG A 248 12.90 -5.10 -13.77
N PRO A 249 13.45 -3.99 -14.25
CA PRO A 249 14.60 -3.37 -13.59
C PRO A 249 14.36 -3.12 -12.11
N GLY A 250 15.40 -3.14 -11.29
CA GLY A 250 15.34 -2.92 -9.84
C GLY A 250 14.95 -1.50 -9.41
N LYS A 251 14.63 -0.61 -10.37
CA LYS A 251 14.17 0.77 -10.15
C LYS A 251 12.97 1.09 -11.03
N GLY A 252 12.15 2.05 -10.60
CA GLY A 252 10.99 2.50 -11.36
C GLY A 252 9.69 1.78 -10.99
N LEU A 253 8.71 1.82 -11.91
CA LEU A 253 7.39 1.24 -11.70
C LEU A 253 7.48 -0.29 -11.67
N LEU A 254 6.86 -0.91 -10.66
CA LEU A 254 6.84 -2.37 -10.47
C LEU A 254 8.24 -3.01 -10.42
N ALA A 255 9.23 -2.27 -9.91
CA ALA A 255 10.64 -2.68 -9.90
C ALA A 255 10.85 -4.08 -9.30
N GLY A 256 11.69 -4.89 -9.95
CA GLY A 256 12.08 -6.23 -9.53
C GLY A 256 11.02 -7.32 -9.74
N LEU A 257 9.78 -6.96 -10.11
CA LEU A 257 8.70 -7.91 -10.30
C LEU A 257 8.74 -8.56 -11.69
N TRP A 258 8.06 -9.67 -11.84
CA TRP A 258 7.95 -10.38 -13.10
C TRP A 258 6.71 -9.94 -13.88
N GLN A 259 6.78 -9.98 -15.20
CA GLN A 259 5.71 -9.57 -16.09
C GLN A 259 5.79 -10.31 -17.42
N PRO A 260 4.69 -10.37 -18.21
CA PRO A 260 4.79 -10.72 -19.63
C PRO A 260 5.73 -9.77 -20.37
N LEU A 261 6.19 -10.13 -21.56
CA LEU A 261 6.96 -9.19 -22.38
C LEU A 261 6.18 -7.89 -22.57
N LEU A 262 6.87 -6.75 -22.43
CA LEU A 262 6.22 -5.45 -22.39
C LEU A 262 7.06 -4.38 -23.07
N TRP A 263 6.40 -3.55 -23.91
CA TRP A 263 6.95 -2.33 -24.49
C TRP A 263 6.14 -1.12 -24.01
N GLU A 264 6.78 -0.32 -23.17
CA GLU A 264 6.19 0.93 -22.63
C GLU A 264 6.34 2.07 -23.66
N GLY A 265 5.34 2.96 -23.71
CA GLY A 265 5.30 4.08 -24.62
C GLY A 265 4.84 3.73 -26.05
N GLU A 266 4.61 2.46 -26.36
CA GLU A 266 4.33 1.98 -27.71
C GLU A 266 3.02 1.18 -27.78
N ALA A 267 2.18 1.48 -28.75
CA ALA A 267 0.96 0.73 -29.10
C ALA A 267 1.17 -0.04 -30.41
N LEU A 268 2.03 -1.05 -30.38
CA LEU A 268 2.47 -1.78 -31.55
C LEU A 268 1.30 -2.49 -32.27
N SER A 269 1.41 -2.63 -33.58
CA SER A 269 0.59 -3.51 -34.40
C SER A 269 1.07 -4.96 -34.29
N ALA A 270 0.27 -5.93 -34.74
CA ALA A 270 0.66 -7.35 -34.75
C ALA A 270 1.95 -7.58 -35.56
N GLY A 271 2.12 -6.90 -36.70
CA GLY A 271 3.35 -7.01 -37.50
C GLY A 271 4.59 -6.47 -36.81
N GLU A 272 4.47 -5.34 -36.09
CA GLU A 272 5.59 -4.78 -35.31
C GLU A 272 5.94 -5.68 -34.12
N VAL A 273 4.94 -6.29 -33.46
CA VAL A 273 5.17 -7.29 -32.41
C VAL A 273 5.96 -8.48 -32.94
N LEU A 274 5.59 -9.02 -34.11
CA LEU A 274 6.31 -10.14 -34.73
C LEU A 274 7.76 -9.77 -35.05
N ALA A 275 8.01 -8.56 -35.61
CA ALA A 275 9.35 -8.09 -35.89
C ALA A 275 10.21 -7.96 -34.61
N ARG A 276 9.64 -7.42 -33.52
CA ARG A 276 10.34 -7.32 -32.22
C ARG A 276 10.63 -8.69 -31.60
N LEU A 277 9.75 -9.68 -31.76
CA LEU A 277 10.00 -11.03 -31.31
C LEU A 277 11.10 -11.71 -32.10
N GLU A 278 11.16 -11.50 -33.42
CA GLU A 278 12.24 -11.99 -34.26
C GLU A 278 13.60 -11.42 -33.84
N GLU A 279 13.69 -10.11 -33.55
CA GLU A 279 14.88 -9.46 -33.00
C GLU A 279 15.34 -10.08 -31.67
N LEU A 280 14.41 -10.61 -30.86
CA LEU A 280 14.69 -11.33 -29.62
C LEU A 280 15.02 -12.83 -29.85
N GLY A 281 15.05 -13.31 -31.08
CA GLY A 281 15.22 -14.74 -31.43
C GLY A 281 14.01 -15.61 -31.08
N LEU A 282 12.84 -15.00 -30.93
CA LEU A 282 11.57 -15.65 -30.57
C LEU A 282 10.64 -15.71 -31.80
N GLY A 283 11.10 -16.34 -32.88
CA GLY A 283 10.32 -16.48 -34.10
C GLY A 283 8.94 -17.12 -33.86
N CYS A 284 7.90 -16.50 -34.38
CA CYS A 284 6.54 -16.99 -34.27
C CYS A 284 5.72 -16.73 -35.55
N ALA A 285 4.74 -17.59 -35.85
CA ALA A 285 3.98 -17.56 -37.10
C ALA A 285 2.86 -16.48 -37.12
N GLY A 286 2.47 -15.96 -35.97
CA GLY A 286 1.40 -14.98 -35.89
C GLY A 286 1.17 -14.47 -34.46
N ALA A 287 0.46 -13.34 -34.36
CA ALA A 287 0.09 -12.71 -33.11
C ALA A 287 -1.44 -12.54 -33.06
N GLU A 288 -2.09 -13.24 -32.14
CA GLU A 288 -3.52 -13.12 -31.85
C GLU A 288 -3.76 -11.88 -30.98
N ALA A 289 -4.60 -10.95 -31.44
CA ALA A 289 -4.95 -9.78 -30.65
C ALA A 289 -5.84 -10.16 -29.45
N LEU A 290 -5.48 -9.68 -28.28
CA LEU A 290 -6.24 -9.82 -27.04
C LEU A 290 -7.09 -8.55 -26.79
N PRO A 291 -8.13 -8.64 -25.94
CA PRO A 291 -8.88 -7.47 -25.55
C PRO A 291 -7.97 -6.38 -24.96
N GLU A 292 -8.24 -5.14 -25.36
CA GLU A 292 -7.55 -3.99 -24.78
C GLU A 292 -7.89 -3.88 -23.29
N ALA A 293 -6.90 -3.44 -22.52
CA ALA A 293 -7.04 -3.28 -21.08
C ALA A 293 -6.44 -1.95 -20.61
N LYS A 294 -6.81 -1.54 -19.40
CA LYS A 294 -6.18 -0.39 -18.75
C LYS A 294 -5.81 -0.72 -17.32
N HIS A 295 -4.71 -0.13 -16.86
CA HIS A 295 -4.36 -0.13 -15.45
C HIS A 295 -4.01 1.27 -14.98
N ILE A 296 -4.49 1.63 -13.78
CA ILE A 296 -4.33 2.98 -13.21
C ILE A 296 -3.40 2.90 -12.02
N PHE A 297 -2.23 3.51 -12.15
CA PHE A 297 -1.31 3.79 -11.04
C PHE A 297 -1.59 5.19 -10.47
N SER A 298 -0.87 5.57 -9.42
CA SER A 298 -1.06 6.89 -8.78
C SER A 298 -0.85 8.07 -9.75
N HIS A 299 0.12 7.97 -10.66
CA HIS A 299 0.53 9.07 -11.55
C HIS A 299 0.56 8.71 -13.03
N ILE A 300 0.34 7.43 -13.38
CA ILE A 300 0.33 6.92 -14.76
C ILE A 300 -0.94 6.08 -14.96
N GLU A 301 -1.53 6.17 -16.15
CA GLU A 301 -2.55 5.26 -16.66
C GLU A 301 -1.96 4.52 -17.85
N TRP A 302 -1.79 3.20 -17.73
CA TRP A 302 -1.45 2.36 -18.87
C TRP A 302 -2.69 2.03 -19.70
N ARG A 303 -2.59 2.27 -21.01
CA ARG A 303 -3.52 1.75 -22.01
C ARG A 303 -2.84 0.60 -22.75
N MET A 304 -3.28 -0.60 -22.44
CA MET A 304 -2.60 -1.83 -22.82
C MET A 304 -3.26 -2.46 -24.05
N LYS A 305 -2.44 -2.71 -25.08
CA LYS A 305 -2.76 -3.51 -26.25
C LYS A 305 -2.10 -4.87 -26.07
N GLY A 306 -2.88 -5.93 -26.01
CA GLY A 306 -2.39 -7.28 -25.73
C GLY A 306 -2.29 -8.16 -26.97
N TYR A 307 -1.31 -9.05 -27.00
CA TYR A 307 -1.17 -10.09 -28.00
C TYR A 307 -0.80 -11.43 -27.36
N ALA A 308 -1.36 -12.53 -27.89
CA ALA A 308 -0.91 -13.88 -27.59
C ALA A 308 -0.13 -14.43 -28.79
N VAL A 309 1.01 -15.03 -28.52
CA VAL A 309 1.86 -15.64 -29.54
C VAL A 309 2.31 -17.04 -29.09
N ARG A 310 2.43 -17.95 -30.05
CA ARG A 310 3.07 -19.26 -29.82
C ARG A 310 4.48 -19.26 -30.39
N VAL A 311 5.42 -19.65 -29.57
CA VAL A 311 6.85 -19.61 -29.88
C VAL A 311 7.39 -21.03 -29.90
N GLY A 312 8.13 -21.37 -30.97
CA GLY A 312 8.78 -22.69 -31.09
C GLY A 312 10.14 -22.79 -30.42
N ALA A 313 10.67 -21.70 -29.86
CA ALA A 313 12.01 -21.65 -29.30
C ALA A 313 12.02 -21.97 -27.79
N VAL A 314 13.02 -22.74 -27.35
CA VAL A 314 13.26 -23.06 -25.91
C VAL A 314 14.18 -22.00 -25.26
N TYR A 315 14.73 -21.10 -26.04
CA TYR A 315 15.66 -20.05 -25.57
C TYR A 315 14.88 -18.96 -24.83
N ALA A 316 15.37 -18.55 -23.67
CA ALA A 316 14.87 -17.37 -22.95
C ALA A 316 15.86 -16.22 -23.12
N PRO A 317 15.43 -15.03 -23.64
CA PRO A 317 16.28 -13.84 -23.68
C PRO A 317 16.81 -13.44 -22.30
N ALA A 318 17.89 -12.67 -22.27
CA ALA A 318 18.47 -12.17 -21.02
C ALA A 318 17.43 -11.45 -20.14
N GLY A 319 17.37 -11.81 -18.85
CA GLY A 319 16.37 -11.26 -17.92
C GLY A 319 14.96 -11.84 -18.07
N CYS A 320 14.81 -12.89 -18.89
CA CYS A 320 13.53 -13.61 -19.06
C CYS A 320 13.64 -15.06 -18.59
N VAL A 321 12.49 -15.64 -18.24
CA VAL A 321 12.35 -17.05 -17.87
C VAL A 321 11.10 -17.64 -18.52
N TRP A 322 11.14 -18.92 -18.88
CA TRP A 322 9.96 -19.69 -19.21
C TRP A 322 9.34 -20.25 -17.93
N ALA A 323 8.18 -19.80 -17.56
CA ALA A 323 7.51 -20.16 -16.31
C ALA A 323 6.27 -21.02 -16.57
N SER A 324 6.15 -22.14 -15.87
CA SER A 324 4.92 -22.93 -15.83
C SER A 324 3.84 -22.18 -15.04
N ARG A 325 2.59 -22.68 -15.10
CA ARG A 325 1.48 -22.09 -14.33
C ARG A 325 1.74 -22.21 -12.82
N GLU A 326 2.24 -23.35 -12.38
CA GLU A 326 2.59 -23.59 -10.98
C GLU A 326 3.67 -22.62 -10.52
N GLN A 327 4.73 -22.44 -11.31
CA GLN A 327 5.77 -21.46 -10.99
C GLN A 327 5.26 -20.02 -10.95
N MET A 328 4.35 -19.65 -11.85
CA MET A 328 3.71 -18.32 -11.79
C MET A 328 2.82 -18.16 -10.55
N GLN A 329 2.25 -19.24 -10.02
CA GLN A 329 1.46 -19.20 -8.78
C GLN A 329 2.35 -19.13 -7.55
N ASP A 330 3.46 -19.86 -7.52
CA ASP A 330 4.24 -20.12 -6.31
C ASP A 330 5.54 -19.32 -6.23
N GLU A 331 6.19 -19.02 -7.36
CA GLU A 331 7.51 -18.41 -7.40
C GLU A 331 7.51 -16.99 -7.96
N TYR A 332 6.93 -16.78 -9.16
CA TYR A 332 7.03 -15.52 -9.88
C TYR A 332 5.88 -14.55 -9.52
N THR A 333 6.18 -13.45 -8.87
CA THR A 333 5.16 -12.44 -8.50
C THR A 333 4.74 -11.62 -9.71
N LEU A 334 3.47 -11.79 -10.11
CA LEU A 334 2.86 -11.05 -11.22
C LEU A 334 2.00 -9.88 -10.68
N PRO A 335 2.34 -8.62 -10.98
CA PRO A 335 1.58 -7.47 -10.53
C PRO A 335 0.11 -7.49 -10.98
N GLY A 336 -0.77 -6.92 -10.16
CA GLY A 336 -2.18 -6.75 -10.48
C GLY A 336 -2.45 -5.92 -11.74
N ALA A 337 -1.45 -5.22 -12.27
CA ALA A 337 -1.52 -4.51 -13.55
C ALA A 337 -1.89 -5.44 -14.72
N PHE A 338 -1.46 -6.70 -14.65
CA PHE A 338 -1.71 -7.71 -15.70
C PHE A 338 -2.95 -8.57 -15.42
N LYS A 339 -3.81 -8.20 -14.49
CA LYS A 339 -5.02 -8.97 -14.11
C LYS A 339 -5.90 -9.31 -15.32
N ALA A 340 -6.01 -8.42 -16.29
CA ALA A 340 -6.81 -8.63 -17.50
C ALA A 340 -6.34 -9.84 -18.34
N TYR A 341 -5.07 -10.20 -18.22
CA TYR A 341 -4.43 -11.26 -19.02
C TYR A 341 -4.24 -12.57 -18.24
N ARG A 342 -4.42 -12.57 -16.91
CA ARG A 342 -4.22 -13.77 -16.06
C ARG A 342 -5.01 -14.98 -16.53
N LYS A 343 -6.28 -14.80 -16.87
CA LYS A 343 -7.14 -15.89 -17.37
C LYS A 343 -6.54 -16.57 -18.61
N ARG A 344 -5.91 -15.82 -19.52
CA ARG A 344 -5.26 -16.38 -20.73
C ARG A 344 -3.99 -17.15 -20.37
N MET A 345 -3.33 -16.83 -19.27
CA MET A 345 -2.17 -17.53 -18.72
C MET A 345 -2.57 -18.70 -17.81
N GLY A 346 -3.88 -18.92 -17.59
CA GLY A 346 -4.37 -20.00 -16.72
C GLY A 346 -4.28 -19.72 -15.22
N LEU A 347 -4.26 -18.42 -14.82
CA LEU A 347 -4.17 -17.93 -13.44
C LEU A 347 -5.49 -17.35 -12.93
#